data_ed2d413571f6feca72faa3707b80c2a8
#
_entry.id   ed2d413571f6feca72faa3707b80c2a8
#
_cell.length_a   1.000
_cell.length_b   1.000
_cell.length_c   1.000
_cell.angle_alpha   90.00
_cell.angle_beta   90.00
_cell.angle_gamma   90.00
#
_symmetry.space_group_name_H-M   'P 1'
#
loop_
_entity.id
_entity.type
_entity.pdbx_description
1 polymer ?
#
loop_
_entity_poly.entity_id
_entity_poly.type
_entity_poly.pdbx_seq_one_letter_code
_entity_poly.pdbx_strand_id
1 'polypeptide(L)'
;MTTLDDANNVLKYWFSEQPIRLTPLNGRSPNEGWLVETIKNRFVLKKCARNHDAKWLQYLEELTDALLDHGFPIQPMVEAEDHRKTILFKEHFWQLRPYFEGRPYEMGNRSDEQEAIRVIKQLHSLKNLPKGPVNPNCELKNWITSPDETLGKTAYALKKVVSSKKAAALLKVYERELMNIITLLNPSIYEALPHAVTHGDFHSGNLLIRNKRLAMVLDFDTACFRPRVYDAAISAFLLTRIKRGTFQLDIVKTIQFLKAYADDLSEYEWRSISAFIRLLYIPTERYLTLLHTYTPHLLNWYIDWSFEALESASNQLKEDWYLQKEMRT
;
A
#
# COMPACT_ATOMS: atom_id res chain seq x y z
N MET A 1 9.52 16.01 -15.10
CA MET A 1 10.62 15.48 -14.25
C MET A 1 11.00 16.57 -13.27
N THR A 2 11.04 16.24 -11.99
CA THR A 2 11.56 17.14 -10.97
C THR A 2 13.04 17.30 -11.17
N THR A 3 13.52 18.51 -11.18
CA THR A 3 14.96 18.77 -11.29
C THR A 3 15.62 18.59 -9.92
N LEU A 4 16.90 18.24 -9.90
CA LEU A 4 17.70 18.24 -8.68
C LEU A 4 17.65 19.62 -7.99
N ASP A 5 17.51 20.68 -8.79
CA ASP A 5 17.36 22.07 -8.33
C ASP A 5 16.08 22.28 -7.54
N ASP A 6 14.96 21.66 -7.94
CA ASP A 6 13.70 21.76 -7.17
C ASP A 6 13.83 21.09 -5.81
N ALA A 7 14.46 19.90 -5.76
CA ALA A 7 14.71 19.21 -4.51
C ALA A 7 15.66 20.02 -3.59
N ASN A 8 16.72 20.64 -4.15
CA ASN A 8 17.60 21.53 -3.40
C ASN A 8 16.88 22.78 -2.88
N ASN A 9 16.01 23.37 -3.70
CA ASN A 9 15.30 24.58 -3.31
C ASN A 9 14.26 24.34 -2.23
N VAL A 10 13.52 23.22 -2.27
CA VAL A 10 12.54 22.90 -1.24
C VAL A 10 13.19 22.58 0.10
N LEU A 11 14.41 22.04 0.12
CA LEU A 11 15.13 21.75 1.36
C LEU A 11 15.46 22.98 2.21
N LYS A 12 15.45 24.17 1.62
CA LYS A 12 15.63 25.45 2.33
C LYS A 12 14.52 25.74 3.37
N TYR A 13 13.40 25.06 3.28
CA TYR A 13 12.35 25.15 4.32
C TYR A 13 12.72 24.41 5.62
N TRP A 14 13.60 23.39 5.53
CA TRP A 14 14.05 22.60 6.69
C TRP A 14 15.47 22.91 7.15
N PHE A 15 16.31 23.48 6.27
CA PHE A 15 17.72 23.67 6.54
C PHE A 15 18.18 25.05 6.09
N SER A 16 18.77 25.80 7.01
CA SER A 16 19.46 27.07 6.69
C SER A 16 20.74 26.84 5.88
N GLU A 17 21.40 25.70 6.08
CA GLU A 17 22.59 25.30 5.33
C GLU A 17 22.23 24.24 4.28
N GLN A 18 22.91 24.29 3.13
CA GLN A 18 22.71 23.30 2.08
C GLN A 18 23.18 21.91 2.54
N PRO A 19 22.47 20.83 2.17
CA PRO A 19 22.93 19.46 2.41
C PRO A 19 24.23 19.20 1.65
N ILE A 20 25.07 18.31 2.21
CA ILE A 20 26.34 17.92 1.58
C ILE A 20 26.08 17.14 0.29
N ARG A 21 25.03 16.29 0.31
CA ARG A 21 24.72 15.40 -0.81
C ARG A 21 23.23 15.15 -0.92
N LEU A 22 22.76 15.12 -2.16
CA LEU A 22 21.40 14.76 -2.53
C LEU A 22 21.45 13.65 -3.58
N THR A 23 20.99 12.46 -3.25
CA THR A 23 21.04 11.28 -4.13
C THR A 23 19.62 10.79 -4.43
N PRO A 24 19.19 10.73 -5.72
CA PRO A 24 17.89 10.18 -6.07
C PRO A 24 17.73 8.73 -5.60
N LEU A 25 16.57 8.41 -5.06
CA LEU A 25 16.18 7.05 -4.69
C LEU A 25 15.37 6.44 -5.83
N ASN A 26 15.91 5.38 -6.41
CA ASN A 26 15.21 4.66 -7.48
C ASN A 26 14.16 3.73 -6.87
N GLY A 27 12.89 3.95 -7.20
CA GLY A 27 11.75 3.14 -6.77
C GLY A 27 10.78 2.88 -7.92
N ARG A 28 9.87 1.91 -7.71
CA ARG A 28 8.73 1.65 -8.61
C ARG A 28 7.46 2.30 -8.03
N SER A 29 7.59 3.56 -7.66
CA SER A 29 6.50 4.37 -7.09
C SER A 29 6.31 5.63 -7.92
N PRO A 30 5.09 6.15 -8.02
CA PRO A 30 4.85 7.48 -8.56
C PRO A 30 5.53 8.60 -7.76
N ASN A 31 5.76 8.38 -6.47
CA ASN A 31 6.49 9.33 -5.63
C ASN A 31 7.97 9.36 -6.02
N GLU A 32 8.52 10.54 -6.09
CA GLU A 32 9.96 10.73 -6.25
C GLU A 32 10.59 10.90 -4.86
N GLY A 33 11.78 10.34 -4.66
CA GLY A 33 12.49 10.40 -3.40
C GLY A 33 13.97 10.70 -3.55
N TRP A 34 14.57 11.32 -2.55
CA TRP A 34 16.00 11.61 -2.46
C TRP A 34 16.54 11.28 -1.08
N LEU A 35 17.68 10.63 -1.03
CA LEU A 35 18.51 10.59 0.17
C LEU A 35 19.19 11.94 0.33
N VAL A 36 18.99 12.57 1.47
CA VAL A 36 19.58 13.86 1.86
C VAL A 36 20.60 13.60 2.96
N GLU A 37 21.86 13.95 2.69
CA GLU A 37 22.95 13.79 3.64
C GLU A 37 23.42 15.16 4.10
N THR A 38 23.36 15.39 5.41
CA THR A 38 23.92 16.57 6.10
C THR A 38 25.19 16.17 6.86
N ILE A 39 25.87 17.12 7.48
CA ILE A 39 27.05 16.84 8.30
C ILE A 39 26.76 15.84 9.42
N LYS A 40 25.56 15.90 10.01
CA LYS A 40 25.21 15.15 11.24
C LYS A 40 24.24 14.00 10.97
N ASN A 41 23.34 14.15 10.01
CA ASN A 41 22.17 13.28 9.86
C ASN A 41 21.89 12.95 8.40
N ARG A 42 21.08 11.90 8.20
CA ARG A 42 20.52 11.52 6.91
C ARG A 42 19.01 11.59 6.98
N PHE A 43 18.40 12.00 5.86
CA PHE A 43 16.96 12.13 5.71
C PHE A 43 16.51 11.56 4.37
N VAL A 44 15.20 11.37 4.22
CA VAL A 44 14.55 11.07 2.95
C VAL A 44 13.61 12.23 2.63
N LEU A 45 13.89 12.92 1.55
CA LEU A 45 12.99 13.90 0.97
C LEU A 45 12.07 13.18 0.00
N LYS A 46 10.75 13.35 0.18
CA LYS A 46 9.70 12.75 -0.65
C LYS A 46 8.89 13.82 -1.34
N LYS A 47 8.76 13.73 -2.66
CA LYS A 47 7.77 14.47 -3.44
C LYS A 47 6.51 13.61 -3.54
N CYS A 48 5.39 14.11 -3.03
CA CYS A 48 4.14 13.41 -2.94
C CYS A 48 3.38 13.47 -4.28
N ALA A 49 3.75 12.62 -5.24
CA ALA A 49 3.04 12.55 -6.52
C ALA A 49 1.75 11.71 -6.44
N ARG A 50 1.69 10.74 -5.52
CA ARG A 50 0.51 9.90 -5.32
C ARG A 50 -0.65 10.63 -4.66
N ASN A 51 -0.36 11.56 -3.75
CA ASN A 51 -1.34 12.30 -2.97
C ASN A 51 -1.18 13.80 -3.21
N HIS A 52 -2.17 14.40 -3.89
CA HIS A 52 -2.22 15.83 -4.18
C HIS A 52 -3.30 16.56 -3.40
N ASP A 53 -4.00 15.86 -2.50
CA ASP A 53 -5.06 16.45 -1.68
C ASP A 53 -4.49 16.90 -0.33
N ALA A 54 -4.55 18.21 -0.06
CA ALA A 54 -4.04 18.79 1.17
C ALA A 54 -4.72 18.22 2.44
N LYS A 55 -6.04 17.93 2.38
CA LYS A 55 -6.77 17.34 3.51
C LYS A 55 -6.33 15.91 3.78
N TRP A 56 -6.00 15.17 2.70
CA TRP A 56 -5.46 13.84 2.85
C TRP A 56 -4.06 13.86 3.46
N LEU A 57 -3.20 14.78 3.03
CA LEU A 57 -1.85 14.92 3.60
C LEU A 57 -1.90 15.36 5.06
N GLN A 58 -2.80 16.28 5.42
CA GLN A 58 -3.05 16.65 6.82
C GLN A 58 -3.48 15.44 7.66
N TYR A 59 -4.41 14.61 7.15
CA TYR A 59 -4.79 13.37 7.82
C TYR A 59 -3.58 12.43 8.03
N LEU A 60 -2.69 12.29 7.05
CA LEU A 60 -1.49 11.46 7.20
C LEU A 60 -0.52 12.02 8.24
N GLU A 61 -0.43 13.35 8.40
CA GLU A 61 0.33 13.99 9.48
C GLU A 61 -0.26 13.64 10.85
N GLU A 62 -1.56 13.88 11.03
CA GLU A 62 -2.30 13.56 12.26
C GLU A 62 -2.22 12.06 12.61
N LEU A 63 -2.36 11.20 11.61
CA LEU A 63 -2.22 9.76 11.80
C LEU A 63 -0.79 9.38 12.20
N THR A 64 0.23 9.99 11.58
CA THR A 64 1.63 9.73 11.94
C THR A 64 1.89 10.09 13.39
N ASP A 65 1.44 11.24 13.85
CA ASP A 65 1.61 11.69 15.24
C ASP A 65 0.87 10.75 16.21
N ALA A 66 -0.38 10.43 15.92
CA ALA A 66 -1.14 9.50 16.76
C ALA A 66 -0.51 8.11 16.85
N LEU A 67 0.06 7.60 15.76
CA LEU A 67 0.76 6.32 15.77
C LEU A 67 2.08 6.38 16.57
N LEU A 68 2.81 7.48 16.51
CA LEU A 68 4.01 7.72 17.32
C LEU A 68 3.66 7.77 18.81
N ASP A 69 2.59 8.46 19.20
CA ASP A 69 2.10 8.54 20.57
C ASP A 69 1.72 7.17 21.14
N HIS A 70 1.26 6.26 20.29
CA HIS A 70 1.00 4.85 20.65
C HIS A 70 2.23 3.94 20.60
N GLY A 71 3.43 4.49 20.35
CA GLY A 71 4.67 3.72 20.22
C GLY A 71 4.68 2.77 19.01
N PHE A 72 3.90 3.07 17.97
CA PHE A 72 3.92 2.30 16.75
C PHE A 72 5.18 2.63 15.93
N PRO A 73 5.86 1.64 15.31
CA PRO A 73 7.11 1.85 14.60
C PRO A 73 6.90 2.51 13.23
N ILE A 74 6.42 3.75 13.21
CA ILE A 74 6.25 4.58 12.02
C ILE A 74 7.35 5.62 11.91
N GLN A 75 7.73 5.96 10.68
CA GLN A 75 8.71 7.01 10.40
C GLN A 75 8.09 8.40 10.66
N PRO A 76 8.65 9.20 11.60
CA PRO A 76 8.14 10.55 11.87
C PRO A 76 8.34 11.47 10.66
N MET A 77 7.59 12.57 10.62
CA MET A 77 7.84 13.68 9.71
C MET A 77 8.70 14.74 10.40
N VAL A 78 9.59 15.35 9.64
CA VAL A 78 10.41 16.47 10.13
C VAL A 78 9.64 17.77 9.93
N GLU A 79 9.50 18.57 10.99
CA GLU A 79 8.93 19.90 10.88
C GLU A 79 9.92 20.86 10.19
N ALA A 80 9.42 21.68 9.29
CA ALA A 80 10.13 22.81 8.72
C ALA A 80 10.30 23.94 9.76
N GLU A 81 11.08 24.97 9.45
CA GLU A 81 11.31 26.11 10.35
C GLU A 81 10.02 26.86 10.72
N ASP A 82 9.01 26.79 9.88
CA ASP A 82 7.68 27.39 10.09
C ASP A 82 6.65 26.40 10.70
N HIS A 83 7.11 25.30 11.28
CA HIS A 83 6.32 24.24 11.92
C HIS A 83 5.43 23.41 10.98
N ARG A 84 5.51 23.57 9.66
CA ARG A 84 4.82 22.71 8.71
C ARG A 84 5.57 21.39 8.50
N LYS A 85 4.84 20.28 8.40
CA LYS A 85 5.41 18.96 8.08
C LYS A 85 5.37 18.66 6.58
N THR A 86 4.39 19.23 5.87
CA THR A 86 4.24 19.13 4.43
C THR A 86 4.37 20.51 3.80
N ILE A 87 5.28 20.65 2.85
CA ILE A 87 5.57 21.91 2.15
C ILE A 87 4.98 21.85 0.74
N LEU A 88 4.18 22.86 0.38
CA LEU A 88 3.77 23.09 -1.01
C LEU A 88 4.85 23.94 -1.71
N PHE A 89 5.51 23.35 -2.72
CA PHE A 89 6.51 24.03 -3.53
C PHE A 89 6.34 23.67 -5.01
N LYS A 90 6.20 24.66 -5.88
CA LYS A 90 5.96 24.49 -7.32
C LYS A 90 4.85 23.49 -7.64
N GLU A 91 3.66 23.70 -7.05
CA GLU A 91 2.47 22.86 -7.24
C GLU A 91 2.58 21.42 -6.76
N HIS A 92 3.64 21.06 -6.05
CA HIS A 92 3.84 19.74 -5.47
C HIS A 92 4.00 19.80 -3.97
N PHE A 93 3.49 18.77 -3.28
CA PHE A 93 3.70 18.60 -1.86
C PHE A 93 4.96 17.80 -1.60
N TRP A 94 5.70 18.21 -0.57
CA TRP A 94 6.97 17.64 -0.18
C TRP A 94 6.99 17.36 1.31
N GLN A 95 7.61 16.24 1.69
CA GLN A 95 7.81 15.83 3.07
C GLN A 95 9.25 15.42 3.30
N LEU A 96 9.79 15.73 4.48
CA LEU A 96 11.10 15.29 4.91
C LEU A 96 10.94 14.31 6.08
N ARG A 97 11.67 13.21 6.04
CA ARG A 97 11.64 12.17 7.08
C ARG A 97 13.04 11.76 7.47
N PRO A 98 13.35 11.46 8.75
CA PRO A 98 14.65 10.94 9.13
C PRO A 98 14.94 9.64 8.38
N TYR A 99 16.17 9.47 7.91
CA TYR A 99 16.59 8.18 7.33
C TYR A 99 16.72 7.14 8.45
N PHE A 100 16.13 5.99 8.24
CA PHE A 100 16.20 4.89 9.21
C PHE A 100 17.10 3.76 8.68
N GLU A 101 18.09 3.36 9.48
CA GLU A 101 18.92 2.20 9.15
C GLU A 101 18.28 0.91 9.60
N GLY A 102 18.02 0.04 8.64
CA GLY A 102 17.49 -1.28 8.85
C GLY A 102 17.64 -2.12 7.58
N ARG A 103 17.71 -3.43 7.73
CA ARG A 103 17.59 -4.30 6.57
C ARG A 103 16.12 -4.47 6.18
N PRO A 104 15.81 -4.65 4.91
CA PRO A 104 14.46 -5.03 4.49
C PRO A 104 14.03 -6.36 5.12
N TYR A 105 12.70 -6.55 5.24
CA TYR A 105 12.10 -7.85 5.57
C TYR A 105 12.60 -8.94 4.60
N GLU A 106 12.97 -10.08 5.15
CA GLU A 106 13.47 -11.24 4.41
C GLU A 106 12.40 -12.32 4.35
N MET A 107 11.95 -12.65 3.14
CA MET A 107 10.94 -13.68 2.92
C MET A 107 11.45 -15.05 3.35
N GLY A 108 10.61 -15.80 4.08
CA GLY A 108 10.97 -17.09 4.64
C GLY A 108 11.73 -17.01 5.97
N ASN A 109 12.10 -15.84 6.42
CA ASN A 109 12.66 -15.63 7.75
C ASN A 109 11.54 -15.62 8.79
N ARG A 110 11.45 -16.68 9.61
CA ARG A 110 10.39 -16.86 10.60
C ARG A 110 10.32 -15.72 11.63
N SER A 111 11.47 -15.18 12.04
CA SER A 111 11.49 -14.06 13.00
C SER A 111 10.89 -12.80 12.38
N ASP A 112 11.18 -12.51 11.10
CA ASP A 112 10.64 -11.36 10.40
C ASP A 112 9.13 -11.49 10.20
N GLU A 113 8.66 -12.71 9.88
CA GLU A 113 7.24 -13.01 9.73
C GLU A 113 6.48 -12.81 11.04
N GLN A 114 7.00 -13.30 12.16
CA GLN A 114 6.41 -13.09 13.48
C GLN A 114 6.34 -11.62 13.87
N GLU A 115 7.38 -10.85 13.55
CA GLU A 115 7.40 -9.40 13.80
C GLU A 115 6.42 -8.65 12.89
N ALA A 116 6.29 -9.02 11.62
CA ALA A 116 5.30 -8.44 10.71
C ALA A 116 3.87 -8.69 11.21
N ILE A 117 3.56 -9.92 11.63
CA ILE A 117 2.26 -10.29 12.21
C ILE A 117 2.00 -9.48 13.50
N ARG A 118 2.98 -9.39 14.39
CA ARG A 118 2.87 -8.61 15.63
C ARG A 118 2.52 -7.15 15.35
N VAL A 119 3.22 -6.54 14.41
CA VAL A 119 3.06 -5.10 14.11
C VAL A 119 1.74 -4.81 13.41
N ILE A 120 1.30 -5.64 12.45
CA ILE A 120 0.01 -5.43 11.82
C ILE A 120 -1.16 -5.66 12.80
N LYS A 121 -1.05 -6.64 13.72
CA LYS A 121 -2.01 -6.79 14.84
C LYS A 121 -2.03 -5.56 15.73
N GLN A 122 -0.87 -5.03 16.08
CA GLN A 122 -0.76 -3.80 16.87
C GLN A 122 -1.51 -2.67 16.18
N LEU A 123 -1.24 -2.40 14.87
CA LEU A 123 -1.93 -1.35 14.11
C LEU A 123 -3.45 -1.47 14.20
N HIS A 124 -3.97 -2.66 13.94
CA HIS A 124 -5.42 -2.89 13.90
C HIS A 124 -6.09 -2.91 15.29
N SER A 125 -5.31 -3.07 16.37
CA SER A 125 -5.81 -3.03 17.74
C SER A 125 -5.89 -1.62 18.34
N LEU A 126 -5.18 -0.66 17.73
CA LEU A 126 -5.16 0.72 18.21
C LEU A 126 -6.54 1.36 18.10
N LYS A 127 -6.92 2.08 19.14
CA LYS A 127 -8.20 2.80 19.22
C LYS A 127 -7.96 4.30 19.10
N ASN A 128 -9.01 5.02 18.75
CA ASN A 128 -9.01 6.48 18.68
C ASN A 128 -8.02 7.09 17.67
N LEU A 129 -7.59 6.30 16.69
CA LEU A 129 -6.81 6.83 15.57
C LEU A 129 -7.69 7.72 14.68
N PRO A 130 -7.13 8.76 14.06
CA PRO A 130 -7.79 9.53 13.02
C PRO A 130 -8.30 8.59 11.91
N LYS A 131 -9.55 8.75 11.48
CA LYS A 131 -10.12 7.93 10.40
C LYS A 131 -9.93 8.54 9.02
N GLY A 132 -9.65 9.84 9.01
CA GLY A 132 -9.39 10.61 7.79
C GLY A 132 -10.64 10.93 6.96
N PRO A 133 -10.46 11.74 5.94
CA PRO A 133 -11.47 11.92 4.90
C PRO A 133 -11.61 10.65 4.07
N VAL A 134 -12.67 10.55 3.28
CA VAL A 134 -12.78 9.49 2.27
C VAL A 134 -11.55 9.59 1.36
N ASN A 135 -10.73 8.56 1.36
CA ASN A 135 -9.53 8.55 0.53
C ASN A 135 -9.92 8.49 -0.95
N PRO A 136 -9.64 9.52 -1.72
CA PRO A 136 -9.90 9.47 -3.15
C PRO A 136 -9.06 8.38 -3.88
N ASN A 137 -8.00 7.87 -3.22
CA ASN A 137 -7.21 6.73 -3.72
C ASN A 137 -7.72 5.38 -3.22
N CYS A 138 -8.64 5.36 -2.26
CA CYS A 138 -9.24 4.13 -1.74
C CYS A 138 -10.52 3.80 -2.51
N GLU A 139 -10.36 3.51 -3.79
CA GLU A 139 -11.48 3.14 -4.67
C GLU A 139 -12.03 1.73 -4.41
N LEU A 140 -11.47 1.02 -3.40
CA LEU A 140 -11.90 -0.32 -3.04
C LEU A 140 -13.42 -0.39 -2.80
N LYS A 141 -13.97 0.58 -2.06
CA LYS A 141 -15.41 0.64 -1.80
C LYS A 141 -16.21 0.82 -3.10
N ASN A 142 -15.71 1.62 -4.05
CA ASN A 142 -16.37 1.87 -5.32
C ASN A 142 -16.50 0.60 -6.17
N TRP A 143 -15.49 -0.28 -6.14
CA TRP A 143 -15.58 -1.59 -6.80
C TRP A 143 -16.72 -2.45 -6.27
N ILE A 144 -17.09 -2.26 -4.98
CA ILE A 144 -18.11 -3.05 -4.30
C ILE A 144 -19.50 -2.41 -4.44
N THR A 145 -19.58 -1.06 -4.32
CA THR A 145 -20.86 -0.33 -4.32
C THR A 145 -21.33 0.10 -5.71
N SER A 146 -20.40 0.30 -6.65
CA SER A 146 -20.68 0.78 -8.02
C SER A 146 -19.75 0.08 -9.03
N PRO A 147 -19.79 -1.27 -9.11
CA PRO A 147 -18.83 -2.05 -9.89
C PRO A 147 -18.84 -1.69 -11.38
N ASP A 148 -20.01 -1.56 -12.00
CA ASP A 148 -20.13 -1.28 -13.45
C ASP A 148 -19.58 0.11 -13.80
N GLU A 149 -19.89 1.12 -12.98
CA GLU A 149 -19.36 2.48 -13.15
C GLU A 149 -17.84 2.49 -13.02
N THR A 150 -17.31 1.81 -11.99
CA THR A 150 -15.88 1.74 -11.72
C THR A 150 -15.13 1.01 -12.83
N LEU A 151 -15.69 -0.11 -13.31
CA LEU A 151 -15.15 -0.84 -14.46
C LEU A 151 -15.20 0.00 -15.75
N GLY A 152 -16.30 0.75 -15.97
CA GLY A 152 -16.43 1.66 -17.10
C GLY A 152 -15.35 2.74 -17.13
N LYS A 153 -15.06 3.36 -15.99
CA LYS A 153 -13.96 4.33 -15.84
C LYS A 153 -12.59 3.70 -16.14
N THR A 154 -12.34 2.52 -15.58
CA THR A 154 -11.11 1.75 -15.84
C THR A 154 -10.97 1.38 -17.32
N ALA A 155 -12.07 0.96 -17.97
CA ALA A 155 -12.10 0.67 -19.40
C ALA A 155 -11.73 1.88 -20.26
N TYR A 156 -12.25 3.05 -19.90
CA TYR A 156 -11.93 4.30 -20.58
C TYR A 156 -10.44 4.65 -20.47
N ALA A 157 -9.87 4.52 -19.26
CA ALA A 157 -8.45 4.77 -19.05
C ALA A 157 -7.55 3.77 -19.78
N LEU A 158 -7.88 2.48 -19.73
CA LEU A 158 -7.12 1.43 -20.44
C LEU A 158 -7.06 1.67 -21.95
N LYS A 159 -8.18 2.05 -22.58
CA LYS A 159 -8.22 2.34 -24.02
C LYS A 159 -7.32 3.50 -24.45
N LYS A 160 -6.95 4.39 -23.52
CA LYS A 160 -6.03 5.50 -23.79
C LYS A 160 -4.55 5.10 -23.69
N VAL A 161 -4.26 4.03 -22.94
CA VAL A 161 -2.87 3.71 -22.57
C VAL A 161 -2.35 2.40 -23.17
N VAL A 162 -3.23 1.52 -23.67
CA VAL A 162 -2.84 0.29 -24.36
C VAL A 162 -3.63 0.12 -25.66
N SER A 163 -3.19 -0.79 -26.54
CA SER A 163 -3.92 -1.07 -27.79
C SER A 163 -5.34 -1.57 -27.49
N SER A 164 -6.28 -1.27 -28.40
CA SER A 164 -7.69 -1.69 -28.27
C SER A 164 -7.84 -3.21 -28.09
N LYS A 165 -6.99 -4.01 -28.76
CA LYS A 165 -6.98 -5.47 -28.63
C LYS A 165 -6.56 -5.90 -27.22
N LYS A 166 -5.48 -5.29 -26.65
CA LYS A 166 -5.01 -5.57 -25.28
C LYS A 166 -6.05 -5.11 -24.26
N ALA A 167 -6.63 -3.90 -24.43
CA ALA A 167 -7.68 -3.41 -23.54
C ALA A 167 -8.89 -4.35 -23.48
N ALA A 168 -9.40 -4.81 -24.64
CA ALA A 168 -10.53 -5.72 -24.69
C ALA A 168 -10.25 -7.07 -24.00
N ALA A 169 -9.04 -7.62 -24.17
CA ALA A 169 -8.63 -8.86 -23.51
C ALA A 169 -8.57 -8.70 -21.99
N LEU A 170 -7.97 -7.62 -21.48
CA LEU A 170 -7.88 -7.32 -20.06
C LEU A 170 -9.26 -7.12 -19.44
N LEU A 171 -10.11 -6.31 -20.08
CA LEU A 171 -11.45 -6.01 -19.57
C LEU A 171 -12.33 -7.25 -19.43
N LYS A 172 -12.25 -8.19 -20.37
CA LYS A 172 -12.98 -9.46 -20.27
C LYS A 172 -12.59 -10.25 -19.01
N VAL A 173 -11.31 -10.22 -18.63
CA VAL A 173 -10.84 -10.89 -17.40
C VAL A 173 -11.29 -10.10 -16.17
N TYR A 174 -11.13 -8.78 -16.17
CA TYR A 174 -11.53 -7.94 -15.03
C TYR A 174 -13.03 -8.04 -14.73
N GLU A 175 -13.88 -8.03 -15.77
CA GLU A 175 -15.32 -8.22 -15.64
C GLU A 175 -15.66 -9.56 -15.00
N ARG A 176 -15.10 -10.66 -15.51
CA ARG A 176 -15.27 -11.99 -14.92
C ARG A 176 -14.83 -12.04 -13.46
N GLU A 177 -13.65 -11.53 -13.16
CA GLU A 177 -13.14 -11.53 -11.78
C GLU A 177 -13.99 -10.66 -10.86
N LEU A 178 -14.45 -9.50 -11.34
CA LEU A 178 -15.31 -8.62 -10.55
C LEU A 178 -16.66 -9.29 -10.20
N MET A 179 -17.27 -10.00 -11.13
CA MET A 179 -18.48 -10.77 -10.85
C MET A 179 -18.26 -11.81 -9.74
N ASN A 180 -17.14 -12.55 -9.80
CA ASN A 180 -16.78 -13.51 -8.75
C ASN A 180 -16.50 -12.82 -7.40
N ILE A 181 -15.85 -11.66 -7.41
CA ILE A 181 -15.52 -10.90 -6.20
C ILE A 181 -16.80 -10.43 -5.50
N ILE A 182 -17.77 -9.90 -6.24
CA ILE A 182 -19.02 -9.37 -5.70
C ILE A 182 -19.84 -10.44 -4.99
N THR A 183 -19.77 -11.70 -5.44
CA THR A 183 -20.43 -12.81 -4.74
C THR A 183 -19.84 -13.08 -3.35
N LEU A 184 -18.54 -12.82 -3.17
CA LEU A 184 -17.82 -13.03 -1.91
C LEU A 184 -17.80 -11.79 -1.01
N LEU A 185 -17.86 -10.61 -1.62
CA LEU A 185 -17.69 -9.32 -0.95
C LEU A 185 -18.66 -8.28 -1.53
N ASN A 186 -19.93 -8.39 -1.18
CA ASN A 186 -20.95 -7.40 -1.51
C ASN A 186 -20.99 -6.25 -0.49
N PRO A 187 -21.75 -5.16 -0.73
CA PRO A 187 -21.82 -4.02 0.19
C PRO A 187 -22.21 -4.39 1.63
N SER A 188 -23.15 -5.32 1.82
CA SER A 188 -23.61 -5.74 3.16
C SER A 188 -22.53 -6.48 3.92
N ILE A 189 -21.80 -7.38 3.25
CA ILE A 189 -20.65 -8.09 3.84
C ILE A 189 -19.55 -7.09 4.17
N TYR A 190 -19.20 -6.19 3.24
CA TYR A 190 -18.14 -5.19 3.45
C TYR A 190 -18.38 -4.33 4.70
N GLU A 191 -19.61 -3.82 4.88
CA GLU A 191 -19.95 -2.98 6.04
C GLU A 191 -20.01 -3.77 7.36
N ALA A 192 -20.31 -5.08 7.30
CA ALA A 192 -20.35 -5.94 8.47
C ALA A 192 -18.96 -6.41 8.96
N LEU A 193 -17.93 -6.29 8.13
CA LEU A 193 -16.56 -6.67 8.50
C LEU A 193 -16.01 -5.75 9.59
N PRO A 194 -15.18 -6.25 10.53
CA PRO A 194 -14.48 -5.40 11.49
C PRO A 194 -13.55 -4.41 10.80
N HIS A 195 -13.69 -3.11 11.11
CA HIS A 195 -12.90 -2.03 10.52
C HIS A 195 -11.81 -1.55 11.47
N ALA A 196 -10.68 -1.17 10.91
CA ALA A 196 -9.55 -0.54 11.59
C ALA A 196 -8.85 0.46 10.66
N VAL A 197 -7.95 1.28 11.20
CA VAL A 197 -6.97 1.97 10.37
C VAL A 197 -6.01 0.94 9.82
N THR A 198 -5.91 0.86 8.52
CA THR A 198 -5.07 -0.09 7.78
C THR A 198 -3.90 0.63 7.11
N HIS A 199 -2.79 -0.05 6.90
CA HIS A 199 -1.65 0.47 6.13
C HIS A 199 -1.96 0.56 4.63
N GLY A 200 -2.56 -0.48 4.09
CA GLY A 200 -2.98 -0.59 2.69
C GLY A 200 -1.91 -1.06 1.71
N ASP A 201 -0.64 -1.10 2.12
CA ASP A 201 0.49 -1.54 1.30
C ASP A 201 1.58 -2.22 2.17
N PHE A 202 1.16 -3.10 3.08
CA PHE A 202 2.02 -3.76 4.05
C PHE A 202 2.77 -4.94 3.42
N HIS A 203 3.94 -4.67 2.85
CA HIS A 203 4.76 -5.65 2.15
C HIS A 203 6.25 -5.53 2.50
N SER A 204 7.05 -6.52 2.11
CA SER A 204 8.47 -6.64 2.48
C SER A 204 9.34 -5.40 2.18
N GLY A 205 8.99 -4.60 1.18
CA GLY A 205 9.72 -3.36 0.84
C GLY A 205 9.47 -2.21 1.81
N ASN A 206 8.35 -2.25 2.54
CA ASN A 206 7.95 -1.22 3.51
C ASN A 206 8.27 -1.59 4.96
N LEU A 207 8.93 -2.74 5.19
CA LEU A 207 9.23 -3.26 6.53
C LEU A 207 10.75 -3.29 6.74
N LEU A 208 11.24 -2.52 7.72
CA LEU A 208 12.65 -2.48 8.07
C LEU A 208 12.91 -3.18 9.42
N ILE A 209 13.83 -4.13 9.37
CA ILE A 209 14.24 -4.94 10.52
C ILE A 209 15.56 -4.41 11.08
N ARG A 210 15.61 -4.24 12.38
CA ARG A 210 16.83 -3.93 13.15
C ARG A 210 16.82 -4.73 14.46
N ASN A 211 17.94 -5.38 14.81
CA ASN A 211 18.06 -6.20 16.03
C ASN A 211 16.96 -7.27 16.14
N LYS A 212 16.63 -7.94 15.04
CA LYS A 212 15.56 -8.97 14.94
C LYS A 212 14.15 -8.47 15.26
N ARG A 213 13.93 -7.16 15.29
CA ARG A 213 12.63 -6.53 15.50
C ARG A 213 12.22 -5.75 14.26
N LEU A 214 10.94 -5.74 13.93
CA LEU A 214 10.40 -4.78 12.97
C LEU A 214 10.44 -3.41 13.63
N ALA A 215 11.42 -2.61 13.21
CA ALA A 215 11.77 -1.36 13.83
C ALA A 215 11.18 -0.14 13.09
N MET A 216 10.74 -0.33 11.83
CA MET A 216 10.11 0.74 11.06
C MET A 216 9.16 0.19 10.00
N VAL A 217 7.96 0.77 9.92
CA VAL A 217 7.00 0.61 8.83
C VAL A 217 7.01 1.88 8.00
N LEU A 218 7.25 1.74 6.70
CA LEU A 218 7.35 2.84 5.75
C LEU A 218 6.07 2.99 4.91
N ASP A 219 5.88 4.15 4.31
CA ASP A 219 4.92 4.46 3.25
C ASP A 219 3.42 4.24 3.59
N PHE A 220 2.91 5.08 4.48
CA PHE A 220 1.49 5.13 4.87
C PHE A 220 0.59 5.87 3.87
N ASP A 221 1.03 6.11 2.64
CA ASP A 221 0.27 6.88 1.64
C ASP A 221 -1.12 6.31 1.33
N THR A 222 -1.33 5.03 1.56
CA THR A 222 -2.59 4.31 1.32
C THR A 222 -3.34 3.97 2.61
N ALA A 223 -2.85 4.45 3.74
CA ALA A 223 -3.49 4.19 5.03
C ALA A 223 -4.88 4.81 5.08
N CYS A 224 -5.90 4.03 5.48
CA CYS A 224 -7.25 4.52 5.66
C CYS A 224 -8.07 3.59 6.56
N PHE A 225 -9.23 4.08 7.02
CA PHE A 225 -10.18 3.29 7.80
C PHE A 225 -11.01 2.41 6.88
N ARG A 226 -10.85 1.08 6.98
CA ARG A 226 -11.53 0.06 6.17
C ARG A 226 -11.51 -1.31 6.87
N PRO A 227 -12.11 -2.37 6.29
CA PRO A 227 -12.03 -3.71 6.88
C PRO A 227 -10.60 -4.14 7.20
N ARG A 228 -10.33 -4.53 8.46
CA ARG A 228 -8.99 -4.93 8.92
C ARG A 228 -8.42 -6.10 8.12
N VAL A 229 -9.29 -7.00 7.69
CA VAL A 229 -8.91 -8.18 6.92
C VAL A 229 -8.31 -7.84 5.54
N TYR A 230 -8.54 -6.62 5.02
CA TYR A 230 -7.87 -6.16 3.81
C TYR A 230 -6.34 -6.19 3.96
N ASP A 231 -5.81 -5.55 5.00
CA ASP A 231 -4.35 -5.54 5.24
C ASP A 231 -3.82 -6.95 5.52
N ALA A 232 -4.54 -7.74 6.31
CA ALA A 232 -4.17 -9.13 6.59
C ALA A 232 -4.09 -9.96 5.30
N ALA A 233 -5.07 -9.79 4.40
CA ALA A 233 -5.11 -10.47 3.11
C ALA A 233 -3.92 -10.09 2.22
N ILE A 234 -3.69 -8.77 2.05
CA ILE A 234 -2.60 -8.26 1.21
C ILE A 234 -1.24 -8.64 1.79
N SER A 235 -1.07 -8.52 3.10
CA SER A 235 0.17 -8.90 3.79
C SER A 235 0.44 -10.40 3.66
N ALA A 236 -0.55 -11.26 3.91
CA ALA A 236 -0.42 -12.70 3.74
C ALA A 236 -0.02 -13.03 2.30
N PHE A 237 -0.71 -12.47 1.30
CA PHE A 237 -0.39 -12.71 -0.11
C PHE A 237 1.03 -12.27 -0.48
N LEU A 238 1.49 -11.11 -0.01
CA LEU A 238 2.79 -10.56 -0.39
C LEU A 238 3.97 -11.11 0.40
N LEU A 239 3.75 -11.58 1.65
CA LEU A 239 4.81 -12.05 2.55
C LEU A 239 5.00 -13.56 2.56
N THR A 240 3.98 -14.35 2.15
CA THR A 240 4.05 -15.83 2.14
C THR A 240 4.28 -16.43 0.76
N ARG A 241 4.63 -15.64 -0.23
CA ARG A 241 5.02 -16.11 -1.56
C ARG A 241 6.24 -17.03 -1.48
N ILE A 242 6.28 -18.05 -2.32
CA ILE A 242 7.42 -19.00 -2.37
C ILE A 242 8.71 -18.28 -2.72
N LYS A 243 8.62 -17.27 -3.63
CA LYS A 243 9.79 -16.48 -4.04
C LYS A 243 9.37 -15.05 -4.35
N ARG A 244 10.21 -14.08 -3.95
CA ARG A 244 10.05 -12.68 -4.36
C ARG A 244 10.08 -12.56 -5.88
N GLY A 245 9.13 -11.79 -6.44
CA GLY A 245 9.01 -11.59 -7.89
C GLY A 245 8.12 -12.63 -8.59
N THR A 246 7.54 -13.58 -7.85
CA THR A 246 6.49 -14.47 -8.34
C THR A 246 5.22 -14.25 -7.53
N PHE A 247 4.09 -14.76 -8.00
CA PHE A 247 2.81 -14.72 -7.26
C PHE A 247 2.36 -16.10 -6.79
N GLN A 248 3.27 -17.07 -6.83
CA GLN A 248 3.00 -18.40 -6.31
C GLN A 248 3.02 -18.36 -4.78
N LEU A 249 1.91 -18.77 -4.16
CA LEU A 249 1.75 -18.82 -2.71
C LEU A 249 2.22 -20.15 -2.13
N ASP A 250 2.77 -20.10 -0.95
CA ASP A 250 2.75 -21.22 -0.02
C ASP A 250 1.44 -21.16 0.76
N ILE A 251 0.43 -21.90 0.31
CA ILE A 251 -0.92 -21.87 0.90
C ILE A 251 -0.89 -22.22 2.40
N VAL A 252 -0.02 -23.14 2.80
CA VAL A 252 0.12 -23.52 4.21
C VAL A 252 0.61 -22.35 5.04
N LYS A 253 1.67 -21.68 4.59
CA LYS A 253 2.18 -20.48 5.26
C LYS A 253 1.17 -19.33 5.23
N THR A 254 0.44 -19.17 4.12
CA THR A 254 -0.61 -18.14 4.03
C THR A 254 -1.67 -18.36 5.10
N ILE A 255 -2.14 -19.60 5.28
CA ILE A 255 -3.12 -19.94 6.33
C ILE A 255 -2.51 -19.76 7.72
N GLN A 256 -1.26 -20.19 7.94
CA GLN A 256 -0.56 -20.02 9.21
C GLN A 256 -0.37 -18.54 9.57
N PHE A 257 0.00 -17.71 8.60
CA PHE A 257 0.10 -16.26 8.77
C PHE A 257 -1.24 -15.66 9.22
N LEU A 258 -2.34 -16.00 8.55
CA LEU A 258 -3.67 -15.49 8.85
C LEU A 258 -4.18 -15.96 10.20
N LYS A 259 -3.97 -17.23 10.58
CA LYS A 259 -4.27 -17.74 11.92
C LYS A 259 -3.46 -17.03 13.01
N ALA A 260 -2.16 -16.81 12.78
CA ALA A 260 -1.30 -16.09 13.73
C ALA A 260 -1.66 -14.59 13.80
N TYR A 261 -2.18 -14.01 12.71
CA TYR A 261 -2.72 -12.65 12.72
C TYR A 261 -3.96 -12.56 13.62
N ALA A 262 -4.96 -13.44 13.48
CA ALA A 262 -6.14 -13.44 14.33
C ALA A 262 -6.79 -14.84 14.38
N ASP A 263 -6.86 -15.41 15.59
CA ASP A 263 -7.48 -16.71 15.82
C ASP A 263 -9.00 -16.67 15.62
N ASP A 264 -9.59 -15.47 15.72
CA ASP A 264 -11.01 -15.18 15.70
C ASP A 264 -11.51 -14.62 14.37
N LEU A 265 -10.79 -14.81 13.27
CA LEU A 265 -11.30 -14.41 11.96
C LEU A 265 -12.64 -15.11 11.70
N SER A 266 -13.68 -14.29 11.50
CA SER A 266 -15.01 -14.79 11.15
C SER A 266 -15.01 -15.46 9.78
N GLU A 267 -16.02 -16.29 9.52
CA GLU A 267 -16.23 -16.91 8.22
C GLU A 267 -16.31 -15.86 7.08
N TYR A 268 -16.94 -14.73 7.34
CA TYR A 268 -17.01 -13.62 6.39
C TYR A 268 -15.63 -13.00 6.12
N GLU A 269 -14.76 -12.86 7.14
CA GLU A 269 -13.40 -12.40 6.94
C GLU A 269 -12.59 -13.39 6.09
N TRP A 270 -12.67 -14.69 6.39
CA TRP A 270 -11.98 -15.72 5.60
C TRP A 270 -12.39 -15.73 4.13
N ARG A 271 -13.69 -15.67 3.84
CA ARG A 271 -14.23 -15.60 2.46
C ARG A 271 -13.78 -14.35 1.73
N SER A 272 -13.71 -13.21 2.44
CA SER A 272 -13.34 -11.93 1.86
C SER A 272 -11.87 -11.82 1.46
N ILE A 273 -10.97 -12.63 2.01
CA ILE A 273 -9.52 -12.55 1.76
C ILE A 273 -9.21 -12.66 0.26
N SER A 274 -9.74 -13.69 -0.41
CA SER A 274 -9.53 -13.89 -1.85
C SER A 274 -10.08 -12.71 -2.68
N ALA A 275 -11.23 -12.17 -2.29
CA ALA A 275 -11.84 -11.01 -2.94
C ALA A 275 -10.95 -9.76 -2.81
N PHE A 276 -10.44 -9.46 -1.62
CA PHE A 276 -9.55 -8.31 -1.41
C PHE A 276 -8.25 -8.41 -2.19
N ILE A 277 -7.63 -9.59 -2.22
CA ILE A 277 -6.39 -9.81 -2.99
C ILE A 277 -6.64 -9.57 -4.47
N ARG A 278 -7.71 -10.12 -5.04
CA ARG A 278 -8.05 -9.94 -6.45
C ARG A 278 -8.41 -8.50 -6.79
N LEU A 279 -9.18 -7.81 -5.95
CA LEU A 279 -9.52 -6.40 -6.15
C LEU A 279 -8.29 -5.49 -6.21
N LEU A 280 -7.26 -5.76 -5.40
CA LEU A 280 -6.03 -4.98 -5.41
C LEU A 280 -5.37 -4.94 -6.79
N TYR A 281 -5.52 -6.01 -7.57
CA TYR A 281 -4.86 -6.17 -8.87
C TYR A 281 -5.76 -5.82 -10.08
N ILE A 282 -6.99 -5.37 -9.85
CA ILE A 282 -7.77 -4.71 -10.89
C ILE A 282 -7.41 -3.22 -10.87
N PRO A 283 -6.73 -2.70 -11.91
CA PRO A 283 -6.26 -1.32 -11.89
C PRO A 283 -7.44 -0.35 -11.93
N THR A 284 -7.34 0.74 -11.16
CA THR A 284 -8.33 1.81 -11.18
C THR A 284 -8.00 2.85 -12.25
N GLU A 285 -9.02 3.56 -12.74
CA GLU A 285 -8.85 4.69 -13.67
C GLU A 285 -7.84 5.70 -13.13
N ARG A 286 -8.00 6.08 -11.85
CA ARG A 286 -7.13 7.04 -11.21
C ARG A 286 -5.66 6.59 -11.19
N TYR A 287 -5.40 5.32 -10.85
CA TYR A 287 -4.02 4.82 -10.77
C TYR A 287 -3.38 4.70 -12.15
N LEU A 288 -4.14 4.29 -13.17
CA LEU A 288 -3.68 4.28 -14.56
C LEU A 288 -3.34 5.69 -15.03
N THR A 289 -4.18 6.67 -14.74
CA THR A 289 -3.96 8.08 -15.07
C THR A 289 -2.72 8.63 -14.36
N LEU A 290 -2.56 8.31 -13.06
CA LEU A 290 -1.41 8.71 -12.28
C LEU A 290 -0.10 8.16 -12.84
N LEU A 291 -0.05 6.87 -13.18
CA LEU A 291 1.11 6.27 -13.82
C LEU A 291 1.39 6.88 -15.19
N HIS A 292 0.36 7.10 -15.98
CA HIS A 292 0.50 7.71 -17.32
C HIS A 292 1.08 9.11 -17.24
N THR A 293 0.68 9.89 -16.24
CA THR A 293 1.12 11.28 -16.07
C THR A 293 2.53 11.39 -15.49
N TYR A 294 2.82 10.65 -14.42
CA TYR A 294 4.06 10.84 -13.64
C TYR A 294 5.15 9.81 -13.94
N THR A 295 4.77 8.58 -14.28
CA THR A 295 5.71 7.47 -14.49
C THR A 295 5.33 6.60 -15.69
N PRO A 296 5.20 7.19 -16.91
CA PRO A 296 4.71 6.47 -18.09
C PRO A 296 5.56 5.23 -18.44
N HIS A 297 6.84 5.24 -18.10
CA HIS A 297 7.74 4.10 -18.29
C HIS A 297 7.39 2.87 -17.43
N LEU A 298 6.66 3.06 -16.31
CA LEU A 298 6.19 1.97 -15.45
C LEU A 298 4.82 1.42 -15.84
N LEU A 299 4.07 2.11 -16.70
CA LEU A 299 2.68 1.81 -16.98
C LEU A 299 2.46 0.40 -17.55
N ASN A 300 3.21 0.06 -18.61
CA ASN A 300 3.09 -1.27 -19.24
C ASN A 300 3.52 -2.36 -18.27
N TRP A 301 4.63 -2.15 -17.56
CA TRP A 301 5.08 -3.08 -16.52
C TRP A 301 4.01 -3.29 -15.46
N TYR A 302 3.37 -2.22 -14.97
CA TYR A 302 2.33 -2.32 -13.94
C TYR A 302 1.10 -3.10 -14.43
N ILE A 303 0.64 -2.82 -15.66
CA ILE A 303 -0.52 -3.52 -16.23
C ILE A 303 -0.22 -5.03 -16.36
N ASP A 304 0.93 -5.41 -16.88
CA ASP A 304 1.29 -6.82 -17.05
C ASP A 304 1.52 -7.51 -15.69
N TRP A 305 2.18 -6.82 -14.75
CA TRP A 305 2.41 -7.30 -13.40
C TRP A 305 1.10 -7.48 -12.62
N SER A 306 0.18 -6.51 -12.67
CA SER A 306 -1.11 -6.61 -11.97
C SER A 306 -1.99 -7.70 -12.56
N PHE A 307 -1.95 -7.89 -13.87
CA PHE A 307 -2.67 -8.96 -14.55
C PHE A 307 -2.15 -10.36 -14.16
N GLU A 308 -0.84 -10.55 -14.15
CA GLU A 308 -0.20 -11.80 -13.70
C GLU A 308 -0.56 -12.12 -12.24
N ALA A 309 -0.54 -11.10 -11.37
CA ALA A 309 -0.91 -11.26 -9.97
C ALA A 309 -2.39 -11.64 -9.80
N LEU A 310 -3.28 -11.01 -10.56
CA LEU A 310 -4.72 -11.30 -10.55
C LEU A 310 -5.00 -12.75 -10.99
N GLU A 311 -4.43 -13.19 -12.12
CA GLU A 311 -4.59 -14.56 -12.59
C GLU A 311 -4.03 -15.58 -11.60
N SER A 312 -2.87 -15.30 -11.03
CA SER A 312 -2.24 -16.17 -10.04
C SER A 312 -3.09 -16.29 -8.77
N ALA A 313 -3.61 -15.16 -8.26
CA ALA A 313 -4.51 -15.15 -7.11
C ALA A 313 -5.81 -15.91 -7.39
N SER A 314 -6.42 -15.68 -8.55
CA SER A 314 -7.66 -16.34 -8.96
C SER A 314 -7.50 -17.86 -9.08
N ASN A 315 -6.36 -18.33 -9.56
CA ASN A 315 -6.07 -19.77 -9.71
C ASN A 315 -5.78 -20.47 -8.36
N GLN A 316 -5.12 -19.80 -7.42
CA GLN A 316 -4.66 -20.38 -6.15
C GLN A 316 -5.67 -20.20 -5.02
N LEU A 317 -6.43 -19.08 -5.00
CA LEU A 317 -7.38 -18.74 -3.95
C LEU A 317 -8.82 -18.94 -4.45
N LYS A 318 -9.16 -20.17 -4.82
CA LYS A 318 -10.52 -20.57 -5.18
C LYS A 318 -11.45 -20.45 -3.97
N GLU A 319 -12.75 -20.51 -4.20
CA GLU A 319 -13.77 -20.20 -3.20
C GLU A 319 -13.59 -20.92 -1.84
N ASP A 320 -13.12 -22.16 -1.89
CA ASP A 320 -12.94 -23.04 -0.72
C ASP A 320 -11.49 -23.16 -0.22
N TRP A 321 -10.56 -22.34 -0.75
CA TRP A 321 -9.13 -22.44 -0.43
C TRP A 321 -8.85 -22.42 1.08
N TYR A 322 -9.61 -21.67 1.83
CA TYR A 322 -9.46 -21.48 3.27
C TYR A 322 -9.98 -22.68 4.09
N LEU A 323 -10.79 -23.58 3.52
CA LEU A 323 -11.23 -24.80 4.21
C LEU A 323 -10.05 -25.71 4.53
N GLN A 324 -8.91 -25.56 3.83
CA GLN A 324 -7.67 -26.25 4.18
C GLN A 324 -7.12 -25.85 5.56
N LYS A 325 -7.68 -24.77 6.17
CA LYS A 325 -7.35 -24.35 7.53
C LYS A 325 -7.60 -25.45 8.58
N GLU A 326 -8.58 -26.32 8.36
CA GLU A 326 -8.98 -27.37 9.30
C GLU A 326 -8.20 -28.67 9.14
N MET A 327 -7.59 -28.89 7.98
CA MET A 327 -6.92 -30.15 7.65
C MET A 327 -5.49 -30.27 8.15
N ARG A 328 -4.93 -29.23 8.80
CA ARG A 328 -3.50 -29.16 9.19
C ARG A 328 -3.31 -28.46 10.53
N THR A 329 -3.89 -29.04 11.58
CA THR A 329 -3.53 -28.75 12.99
C THR A 329 -2.44 -29.71 13.45
#